data_3f3d2d00f6c703c73a6b521acbe8c2aa
#
_entry.id   3f3d2d00f6c703c73a6b521acbe8c2aa
#
_cell.length_a   1.000
_cell.length_b   1.000
_cell.length_c   1.000
_cell.angle_alpha   90.00
_cell.angle_beta   90.00
_cell.angle_gamma   90.00
#
_symmetry.space_group_name_H-M   'P 1'
#
loop_
_entity.id
_entity.type
_entity.pdbx_description
1 polymer ?
#
loop_
_entity_poly.entity_id
_entity_poly.type
_entity_poly.pdbx_seq_one_letter_code
_entity_poly.pdbx_strand_id
1 'polypeptide(L)'
;MRFLLDTSVLTRLKHPAVRSALAAPVSWRLAGRASITDLELGHSARTADEHDRIITGLAELVRIDVTTSHIKRAVEVQRELAAQGLRGRAVPDLIIAAVAEDTGATVVHYDRDFDHIAAVTGQSVRWVVPAGTVD
;
A
#
# COMPACT_ATOMS: atom_id res chain seq x y z
N MET A 1 0.32 11.85 9.11
CA MET A 1 0.03 10.48 8.62
C MET A 1 1.01 9.52 9.27
N ARG A 2 0.54 8.38 9.77
CA ARG A 2 1.37 7.33 10.39
C ARG A 2 1.37 6.03 9.60
N PHE A 3 0.32 5.79 8.84
CA PHE A 3 0.11 4.52 8.13
C PHE A 3 -0.15 4.79 6.66
N LEU A 4 0.54 4.07 5.80
CA LEU A 4 0.25 4.06 4.36
C LEU A 4 -0.44 2.73 4.05
N LEU A 5 -1.68 2.80 3.55
CA LEU A 5 -2.45 1.60 3.26
C LEU A 5 -2.13 1.09 1.87
N ASP A 6 -1.69 -0.17 1.80
CA ASP A 6 -1.48 -0.82 0.51
C ASP A 6 -2.83 -1.16 -0.15
N THR A 7 -2.82 -1.28 -1.47
CA THR A 7 -3.98 -1.67 -2.25
C THR A 7 -4.56 -3.01 -1.79
N SER A 8 -3.72 -3.95 -1.35
CA SER A 8 -4.17 -5.26 -0.85
C SER A 8 -5.10 -5.17 0.35
N VAL A 9 -5.00 -4.10 1.15
CA VAL A 9 -5.91 -3.84 2.27
C VAL A 9 -7.23 -3.29 1.77
N LEU A 10 -7.17 -2.33 0.84
CA LEU A 10 -8.35 -1.65 0.31
C LEU A 10 -9.25 -2.57 -0.51
N THR A 11 -8.68 -3.60 -1.13
CA THR A 11 -9.46 -4.61 -1.84
C THR A 11 -10.14 -5.63 -0.90
N ARG A 12 -9.88 -5.55 0.40
CA ARG A 12 -10.41 -6.47 1.40
C ARG A 12 -11.34 -5.81 2.42
N LEU A 13 -11.86 -4.63 2.11
CA LEU A 13 -12.76 -3.91 3.01
C LEU A 13 -14.12 -4.60 3.22
N LYS A 14 -14.45 -5.60 2.42
CA LYS A 14 -15.63 -6.46 2.65
C LYS A 14 -15.52 -7.26 3.94
N HIS A 15 -14.32 -7.49 4.44
CA HIS A 15 -14.09 -8.26 5.67
C HIS A 15 -14.22 -7.36 6.91
N PRO A 16 -15.12 -7.70 7.86
CA PRO A 16 -15.31 -6.88 9.07
C PRO A 16 -14.03 -6.70 9.89
N ALA A 17 -13.18 -7.73 9.96
CA ALA A 17 -11.92 -7.66 10.69
C ALA A 17 -10.98 -6.59 10.10
N VAL A 18 -10.94 -6.44 8.78
CA VAL A 18 -10.14 -5.41 8.11
C VAL A 18 -10.71 -4.04 8.41
N ARG A 19 -12.02 -3.86 8.27
CA ARG A 19 -12.67 -2.56 8.60
C ARG A 19 -12.43 -2.17 10.05
N SER A 20 -12.51 -3.12 10.99
CA SER A 20 -12.26 -2.85 12.41
C SER A 20 -10.83 -2.40 12.66
N ALA A 21 -9.86 -3.03 12.00
CA ALA A 21 -8.45 -2.68 12.15
C ALA A 21 -8.14 -1.27 11.61
N LEU A 22 -8.88 -0.80 10.62
CA LEU A 22 -8.66 0.50 9.98
C LEU A 22 -9.49 1.63 10.57
N ALA A 23 -10.50 1.34 11.38
CA ALA A 23 -11.47 2.34 11.83
C ALA A 23 -10.81 3.54 12.52
N ALA A 24 -9.95 3.31 13.51
CA ALA A 24 -9.29 4.39 14.24
C ALA A 24 -8.26 5.14 13.38
N PRO A 25 -7.33 4.46 12.68
CA PRO A 25 -6.38 5.16 11.81
C PRO A 25 -7.05 6.06 10.78
N VAL A 26 -8.13 5.62 10.17
CA VAL A 26 -8.86 6.41 9.16
C VAL A 26 -9.61 7.57 9.81
N SER A 27 -10.36 7.32 10.91
CA SER A 27 -11.11 8.37 11.62
C SER A 27 -10.22 9.51 12.10
N TRP A 28 -9.01 9.20 12.55
CA TRP A 28 -8.08 10.18 13.09
C TRP A 28 -7.17 10.79 12.02
N ARG A 29 -7.44 10.51 10.75
CA ARG A 29 -6.66 11.00 9.61
C ARG A 29 -5.17 10.64 9.70
N LEU A 30 -4.88 9.47 10.26
CA LEU A 30 -3.52 8.92 10.37
C LEU A 30 -3.16 8.01 9.20
N ALA A 31 -4.13 7.68 8.36
CA ALA A 31 -3.96 6.77 7.22
C ALA A 31 -3.92 7.54 5.90
N GLY A 32 -3.04 7.10 5.01
CA GLY A 32 -2.89 7.66 3.68
C GLY A 32 -2.77 6.57 2.62
N ARG A 33 -2.70 7.01 1.37
CA ARG A 33 -2.49 6.15 0.21
C ARG A 33 -1.48 6.78 -0.74
N ALA A 34 -0.72 5.96 -1.44
CA ALA A 34 0.11 6.44 -2.55
C ALA A 34 -0.77 6.66 -3.78
N SER A 35 -0.43 7.64 -4.62
CA SER A 35 -1.24 7.96 -5.80
C SER A 35 -1.35 6.80 -6.80
N ILE A 36 -0.39 5.88 -6.82
CA ILE A 36 -0.48 4.68 -7.67
C ILE A 36 -1.64 3.76 -7.27
N THR A 37 -2.05 3.78 -6.00
CA THR A 37 -3.19 2.99 -5.53
C THR A 37 -4.48 3.41 -6.23
N ASP A 38 -4.63 4.68 -6.55
CA ASP A 38 -5.79 5.18 -7.31
C ASP A 38 -5.89 4.47 -8.66
N LEU A 39 -4.75 4.28 -9.34
CA LEU A 39 -4.71 3.56 -10.61
C LEU A 39 -4.99 2.07 -10.44
N GLU A 40 -4.46 1.45 -9.41
CA GLU A 40 -4.68 0.03 -9.15
C GLU A 40 -6.15 -0.28 -8.88
N LEU A 41 -6.79 0.54 -8.06
CA LEU A 41 -8.22 0.38 -7.75
C LEU A 41 -9.09 0.78 -8.94
N GLY A 42 -8.74 1.88 -9.61
CA GLY A 42 -9.47 2.37 -10.78
C GLY A 42 -9.40 1.42 -11.97
N HIS A 43 -8.38 0.57 -12.02
CA HIS A 43 -8.22 -0.42 -13.09
C HIS A 43 -9.43 -1.37 -13.22
N SER A 44 -10.12 -1.66 -12.14
CA SER A 44 -11.29 -2.55 -12.14
C SER A 44 -12.60 -1.87 -12.58
N ALA A 45 -12.62 -0.56 -12.73
CA ALA A 45 -13.82 0.19 -13.10
C ALA A 45 -14.24 -0.14 -14.54
N ARG A 46 -15.53 -0.41 -14.73
CA ARG A 46 -16.11 -0.73 -16.04
C ARG A 46 -16.75 0.48 -16.70
N THR A 47 -17.05 1.53 -15.93
CA THR A 47 -17.65 2.77 -16.40
C THR A 47 -16.99 3.96 -15.72
N ALA A 48 -17.14 5.16 -16.30
CA ALA A 48 -16.65 6.38 -15.69
C ALA A 48 -17.31 6.64 -14.34
N ASP A 49 -18.59 6.37 -14.20
CA ASP A 49 -19.32 6.55 -12.93
C ASP A 49 -18.79 5.61 -11.85
N GLU A 50 -18.49 4.37 -12.19
CA GLU A 50 -17.88 3.42 -11.26
C GLU A 50 -16.49 3.88 -10.84
N HIS A 51 -15.69 4.39 -11.78
CA HIS A 51 -14.37 4.94 -11.50
C HIS A 51 -14.47 6.13 -10.53
N ASP A 52 -15.39 7.05 -10.78
CA ASP A 52 -15.61 8.21 -9.91
C ASP A 52 -15.96 7.79 -8.49
N ARG A 53 -16.81 6.76 -8.32
CA ARG A 53 -17.16 6.25 -7.00
C ARG A 53 -15.96 5.63 -6.28
N ILE A 54 -15.11 4.90 -6.99
CA ILE A 54 -13.91 4.32 -6.42
C ILE A 54 -12.99 5.43 -5.89
N ILE A 55 -12.69 6.43 -6.71
CA ILE A 55 -11.79 7.52 -6.33
C ILE A 55 -12.38 8.37 -5.21
N THR A 56 -13.66 8.68 -5.27
CA THR A 56 -14.35 9.43 -4.21
C THR A 56 -14.30 8.68 -2.88
N GLY A 57 -14.39 7.35 -2.91
CA GLY A 57 -14.29 6.51 -1.72
C GLY A 57 -12.92 6.57 -1.03
N LEU A 58 -11.88 7.06 -1.70
CA LEU A 58 -10.54 7.21 -1.13
C LEU A 58 -10.31 8.57 -0.45
N ALA A 59 -11.31 9.46 -0.47
CA ALA A 59 -11.14 10.85 -0.03
C ALA A 59 -10.75 10.99 1.46
N GLU A 60 -11.08 10.02 2.31
CA GLU A 60 -10.70 10.02 3.71
C GLU A 60 -9.23 9.69 3.96
N LEU A 61 -8.55 9.17 2.96
CA LEU A 61 -7.12 8.84 3.04
C LEU A 61 -6.28 9.99 2.51
N VAL A 62 -5.25 10.36 3.25
CA VAL A 62 -4.29 11.37 2.79
C VAL A 62 -3.60 10.84 1.54
N ARG A 63 -3.66 11.60 0.44
CA ARG A 63 -3.01 11.19 -0.81
C ARG A 63 -1.56 11.66 -0.84
N ILE A 64 -0.65 10.74 -1.10
CA ILE A 64 0.77 11.04 -1.29
C ILE A 64 1.13 10.78 -2.75
N ASP A 65 1.55 11.81 -3.45
CA ASP A 65 1.94 11.67 -4.86
C ASP A 65 3.28 10.94 -4.99
N VAL A 66 3.31 9.97 -5.90
CA VAL A 66 4.54 9.28 -6.27
C VAL A 66 5.45 10.25 -7.02
N THR A 67 6.71 10.32 -6.60
CA THR A 67 7.71 11.22 -7.19
C THR A 67 8.82 10.43 -7.90
N THR A 68 9.65 11.14 -8.65
CA THR A 68 10.84 10.57 -9.26
C THR A 68 11.76 9.91 -8.23
N SER A 69 11.90 10.51 -7.06
CA SER A 69 12.71 9.93 -5.97
C SER A 69 12.17 8.59 -5.50
N HIS A 70 10.85 8.43 -5.41
CA HIS A 70 10.24 7.16 -5.04
C HIS A 70 10.53 6.08 -6.08
N ILE A 71 10.46 6.42 -7.37
CA ILE A 71 10.79 5.48 -8.44
C ILE A 71 12.25 5.06 -8.38
N LYS A 72 13.17 6.01 -8.18
CA LYS A 72 14.61 5.70 -8.04
C LYS A 72 14.87 4.77 -6.86
N ARG A 73 14.22 5.06 -5.72
CA ARG A 73 14.36 4.19 -4.53
C ARG A 73 13.81 2.79 -4.78
N ALA A 74 12.67 2.68 -5.45
CA ALA A 74 12.08 1.39 -5.81
C ALA A 74 13.04 0.55 -6.68
N VAL A 75 13.75 1.18 -7.62
CA VAL A 75 14.76 0.50 -8.46
C VAL A 75 15.91 -0.03 -7.60
N GLU A 76 16.40 0.76 -6.63
CA GLU A 76 17.45 0.32 -5.71
C GLU A 76 17.02 -0.90 -4.90
N VAL A 77 15.81 -0.86 -4.35
CA VAL A 77 15.27 -1.97 -3.54
C VAL A 77 15.07 -3.21 -4.42
N GLN A 78 14.58 -3.03 -5.64
CA GLN A 78 14.44 -4.13 -6.60
C GLN A 78 15.77 -4.82 -6.85
N ARG A 79 16.85 -4.05 -7.02
CA ARG A 79 18.19 -4.59 -7.19
C ARG A 79 18.65 -5.40 -5.97
N GLU A 80 18.42 -4.87 -4.77
CA GLU A 80 18.76 -5.56 -3.53
C GLU A 80 18.00 -6.89 -3.37
N LEU A 81 16.72 -6.90 -3.71
CA LEU A 81 15.92 -8.13 -3.70
C LEU A 81 16.47 -9.16 -4.70
N ALA A 82 16.82 -8.70 -5.90
CA ALA A 82 17.41 -9.57 -6.92
C ALA A 82 18.74 -10.16 -6.45
N ALA A 83 19.56 -9.37 -5.76
CA ALA A 83 20.84 -9.83 -5.19
C ALA A 83 20.65 -10.94 -4.15
N GLN A 84 19.48 -11.00 -3.50
CA GLN A 84 19.13 -12.02 -2.52
C GLN A 84 18.28 -13.16 -3.11
N GLY A 85 18.09 -13.18 -4.43
CA GLY A 85 17.29 -14.21 -5.09
C GLY A 85 15.77 -14.01 -4.93
N LEU A 86 15.33 -12.84 -4.50
CA LEU A 86 13.93 -12.51 -4.22
C LEU A 86 13.32 -11.64 -5.32
N ARG A 87 13.74 -11.83 -6.55
CA ARG A 87 13.21 -11.10 -7.71
C ARG A 87 11.73 -11.39 -7.92
N GLY A 88 11.07 -10.55 -8.73
CA GLY A 88 9.70 -10.78 -9.15
C GLY A 88 8.65 -10.21 -8.20
N ARG A 89 9.07 -9.33 -7.25
CA ARG A 89 8.10 -8.59 -6.43
C ARG A 89 7.31 -7.64 -7.32
N ALA A 90 6.02 -7.46 -7.01
CA ALA A 90 5.15 -6.60 -7.79
C ALA A 90 5.68 -5.16 -7.81
N VAL A 91 5.72 -4.56 -8.99
CA VAL A 91 6.21 -3.18 -9.17
C VAL A 91 5.46 -2.18 -8.29
N PRO A 92 4.10 -2.20 -8.22
CA PRO A 92 3.38 -1.28 -7.33
C PRO A 92 3.80 -1.38 -5.87
N ASP A 93 4.08 -2.57 -5.37
CA ASP A 93 4.49 -2.78 -3.98
C ASP A 93 5.82 -2.09 -3.68
N LEU A 94 6.76 -2.14 -4.63
CA LEU A 94 8.05 -1.45 -4.51
C LEU A 94 7.86 0.06 -4.43
N ILE A 95 6.96 0.61 -5.21
CA ILE A 95 6.66 2.04 -5.23
C ILE A 95 5.96 2.47 -3.93
N ILE A 96 4.96 1.72 -3.49
CA ILE A 96 4.25 1.99 -2.24
C ILE A 96 5.22 1.96 -1.06
N ALA A 97 6.08 0.95 -1.02
CA ALA A 97 7.10 0.85 0.03
C ALA A 97 8.04 2.06 0.04
N ALA A 98 8.47 2.52 -1.14
CA ALA A 98 9.33 3.70 -1.25
C ALA A 98 8.65 4.98 -0.74
N VAL A 99 7.36 5.15 -1.04
CA VAL A 99 6.57 6.29 -0.52
C VAL A 99 6.49 6.24 1.00
N ALA A 100 6.21 5.07 1.57
CA ALA A 100 6.13 4.91 3.02
C ALA A 100 7.48 5.18 3.70
N GLU A 101 8.56 4.67 3.13
CA GLU A 101 9.90 4.88 3.67
C GLU A 101 10.24 6.37 3.72
N ASP A 102 9.97 7.10 2.65
CA ASP A 102 10.22 8.54 2.56
C ASP A 102 9.42 9.35 3.58
N THR A 103 8.16 9.00 3.80
CA THR A 103 7.29 9.70 4.74
C THR A 103 7.41 9.23 6.18
N GLY A 104 8.18 8.19 6.44
CA GLY A 104 8.32 7.58 7.77
C GLY A 104 7.07 6.82 8.22
N ALA A 105 6.18 6.48 7.30
CA ALA A 105 4.95 5.76 7.61
C ALA A 105 5.17 4.25 7.67
N THR A 106 4.33 3.57 8.45
CA THR A 106 4.24 2.11 8.40
C THR A 106 3.34 1.69 7.24
N VAL A 107 3.80 0.76 6.40
CA VAL A 107 2.92 0.15 5.39
C VAL A 107 1.99 -0.82 6.09
N VAL A 108 0.68 -0.62 5.94
CA VAL A 108 -0.33 -1.59 6.38
C VAL A 108 -0.76 -2.37 5.15
N HIS A 109 -0.61 -3.68 5.18
CA HIS A 109 -0.74 -4.52 4.00
C HIS A 109 -1.39 -5.87 4.29
N TYR A 110 -1.69 -6.59 3.22
CA TYR A 110 -2.08 -8.00 3.26
C TYR A 110 -1.40 -8.75 2.13
N ASP A 111 -0.05 -8.59 2.04
CA ASP A 111 0.78 -9.20 1.00
C ASP A 111 2.17 -9.49 1.55
N ARG A 112 2.58 -10.75 1.49
CA ARG A 112 3.89 -11.21 1.99
C ARG A 112 5.07 -10.51 1.32
N ASP A 113 4.89 -9.93 0.14
CA ASP A 113 5.96 -9.21 -0.56
C ASP A 113 6.51 -8.07 0.29
N PHE A 114 5.69 -7.44 1.14
CA PHE A 114 6.16 -6.38 2.03
C PHE A 114 7.09 -6.89 3.13
N ASP A 115 6.94 -8.14 3.57
CA ASP A 115 7.88 -8.74 4.53
C ASP A 115 9.26 -8.88 3.88
N HIS A 116 9.33 -9.29 2.61
CA HIS A 116 10.59 -9.37 1.86
C HIS A 116 11.20 -7.99 1.64
N ILE A 117 10.40 -7.00 1.29
CA ILE A 117 10.87 -5.63 1.09
C ILE A 117 11.43 -5.08 2.41
N ALA A 118 10.71 -5.28 3.52
CA ALA A 118 11.16 -4.83 4.83
C ALA A 118 12.47 -5.50 5.26
N ALA A 119 12.69 -6.74 4.86
CA ALA A 119 13.93 -7.44 5.18
C ALA A 119 15.17 -6.78 4.56
N VAL A 120 15.05 -6.11 3.42
CA VAL A 120 16.17 -5.40 2.78
C VAL A 120 16.21 -3.91 3.12
N THR A 121 15.07 -3.28 3.43
CA THR A 121 15.01 -1.83 3.70
C THR A 121 15.08 -1.50 5.19
N GLY A 122 14.66 -2.41 6.05
CA GLY A 122 14.49 -2.15 7.48
C GLY A 122 13.28 -1.28 7.82
N GLN A 123 12.44 -0.95 6.83
CA GLN A 123 11.27 -0.10 7.08
C GLN A 123 10.17 -0.83 7.85
N SER A 124 9.28 -0.05 8.46
CA SER A 124 8.15 -0.57 9.22
C SER A 124 7.04 -1.04 8.29
N VAL A 125 6.64 -2.29 8.44
CA VAL A 125 5.48 -2.87 7.75
C VAL A 125 4.62 -3.63 8.74
N ARG A 126 3.32 -3.74 8.47
CA ARG A 126 2.39 -4.43 9.36
C ARG A 126 1.27 -5.09 8.56
N TRP A 127 0.99 -6.34 8.85
CA TRP A 127 -0.21 -7.01 8.38
C TRP A 127 -1.45 -6.34 8.98
N VAL A 128 -2.45 -6.04 8.15
CA VAL A 128 -3.70 -5.43 8.63
C VAL A 128 -4.45 -6.36 9.57
N VAL A 129 -4.42 -7.64 9.27
CA VAL A 129 -4.88 -8.76 10.11
C VAL A 129 -3.89 -9.90 9.89
N PRO A 130 -3.79 -10.89 10.78
CA PRO A 130 -2.83 -11.97 10.60
C PRO A 130 -2.97 -12.66 9.24
N ALA A 131 -1.84 -13.02 8.63
CA ALA A 131 -1.82 -13.69 7.33
C ALA A 131 -2.67 -14.95 7.36
N GLY A 132 -3.47 -15.15 6.30
CA GLY A 132 -4.33 -16.34 6.16
C GLY A 132 -5.66 -16.27 6.89
N THR A 133 -5.99 -15.15 7.58
CA THR A 133 -7.26 -15.02 8.31
C THR A 133 -8.41 -14.49 7.45
N VAL A 134 -8.11 -13.86 6.32
CA VAL A 134 -9.08 -13.45 5.31
C VAL A 134 -8.59 -13.87 3.93
N ASP A 135 -9.47 -13.87 2.93
CA ASP A 135 -9.11 -14.25 1.56
C ASP A 135 -8.42 -13.15 0.75
#